data_39346cea06961bbdc33349bea7e43a8b
#
_entry.id   39346cea06961bbdc33349bea7e43a8b
#
_cell.length_a   1.000
_cell.length_b   1.000
_cell.length_c   1.000
_cell.angle_alpha   90.00
_cell.angle_beta   90.00
_cell.angle_gamma   90.00
#
_symmetry.space_group_name_H-M   'P 1'
#
loop_
_entity.id
_entity.type
_entity.pdbx_description
1 polymer ?
#
loop_
_entity_poly.entity_id
_entity_poly.type
_entity_poly.pdbx_seq_one_letter_code
_entity_poly.pdbx_strand_id
1 'polypeptide(L)'
;MITMSNQKESPSFTTVTAISKENTDTFNVSESQEPEYLQQQTVNQMRSGSQLLVEALQHEDVDFIFGYPGGAVLPLYDTFYDGQIKHILARHEQGATHAAEGYARVSGKTGVVVVTSGPGATNAITGITDAHSDSLPLVVFTGQVATPGIGKDAFQEADLLSMTTPITKQNYQIKNVEDIPK
;
A
#
# COMPACT_ATOMS: atom_id res chain seq x y z
N MET A 1 9.34 -0.39 -10.79
CA MET A 1 8.83 -1.10 -12.00
C MET A 1 8.46 -2.53 -11.60
N ILE A 2 7.19 -2.78 -11.32
CA ILE A 2 6.67 -4.15 -11.14
C ILE A 2 6.33 -4.65 -12.53
N THR A 3 7.28 -5.31 -13.18
CA THR A 3 7.06 -5.92 -14.49
C THR A 3 6.27 -7.21 -14.28
N MET A 4 4.99 -7.21 -14.62
CA MET A 4 4.23 -8.44 -14.78
C MET A 4 4.71 -9.14 -16.04
N SER A 5 5.56 -10.15 -15.90
CA SER A 5 5.88 -11.04 -17.01
C SER A 5 4.75 -12.06 -17.18
N ASN A 6 4.17 -12.06 -18.36
CA ASN A 6 3.13 -12.98 -18.82
C ASN A 6 3.73 -14.40 -18.92
N GLN A 7 3.77 -15.14 -17.82
CA GLN A 7 4.02 -16.59 -17.83
C GLN A 7 2.96 -17.30 -16.99
N LYS A 8 2.44 -18.39 -17.53
CA LYS A 8 1.40 -19.28 -17.02
C LYS A 8 1.83 -20.07 -15.77
N GLU A 9 2.25 -19.38 -14.72
CA GLU A 9 2.36 -19.91 -13.37
C GLU A 9 1.61 -18.93 -12.49
N SER A 10 0.65 -19.42 -11.70
CA SER A 10 -0.17 -18.57 -10.83
C SER A 10 0.76 -17.72 -9.94
N PRO A 11 0.80 -16.39 -10.10
CA PRO A 11 1.68 -15.59 -9.28
C PRO A 11 1.11 -15.49 -7.87
N SER A 12 1.80 -16.09 -6.91
CA SER A 12 1.55 -15.84 -5.49
C SER A 12 2.29 -14.57 -5.11
N PHE A 13 1.57 -13.46 -4.93
CA PHE A 13 2.17 -12.18 -4.54
C PHE A 13 1.46 -11.61 -3.31
N THR A 14 2.20 -11.49 -2.23
CA THR A 14 1.80 -10.64 -1.12
C THR A 14 2.90 -9.61 -0.92
N THR A 15 2.59 -8.34 -1.08
CA THR A 15 3.53 -7.25 -0.85
C THR A 15 3.02 -6.41 0.31
N VAL A 16 3.84 -6.20 1.32
CA VAL A 16 3.54 -5.28 2.41
C VAL A 16 4.44 -4.06 2.24
N THR A 17 3.82 -2.92 2.11
CA THR A 17 4.52 -1.63 2.03
C THR A 17 4.11 -0.78 3.22
N ALA A 18 5.07 -0.38 4.03
CA ALA A 18 4.84 0.55 5.13
C ALA A 18 5.07 1.99 4.63
N ILE A 19 4.08 2.85 4.82
CA ILE A 19 4.15 4.26 4.45
C ILE A 19 4.35 5.11 5.71
N SER A 20 5.39 5.95 5.74
CA SER A 20 5.63 6.88 6.83
C SER A 20 4.58 8.00 6.87
N LYS A 21 4.21 8.45 8.05
CA LYS A 21 3.27 9.56 8.25
C LYS A 21 3.77 10.89 7.65
N GLU A 22 5.08 11.02 7.46
CA GLU A 22 5.71 12.23 6.87
C GLU A 22 5.61 12.28 5.33
N ASN A 23 5.13 11.23 4.67
CA ASN A 23 4.92 11.22 3.22
C ASN A 23 3.76 12.14 2.76
N THR A 24 3.29 13.03 3.64
CA THR A 24 2.38 14.12 3.27
C THR A 24 3.11 15.38 2.77
N ASP A 25 4.44 15.41 2.88
CA ASP A 25 5.22 16.50 2.36
C ASP A 25 5.11 16.59 0.83
N THR A 26 4.94 17.79 0.35
CA THR A 26 4.87 18.05 -1.09
C THR A 26 6.27 17.95 -1.70
N PHE A 27 6.40 17.21 -2.77
CA PHE A 27 7.65 16.95 -3.44
C PHE A 27 7.62 17.40 -4.91
N ASN A 28 8.71 17.99 -5.38
CA ASN A 28 8.87 18.39 -6.76
C ASN A 28 9.67 17.29 -7.51
N VAL A 29 8.97 16.48 -8.29
CA VAL A 29 9.58 15.35 -8.99
C VAL A 29 10.35 15.82 -10.21
N SER A 30 11.62 15.46 -10.33
CA SER A 30 12.42 15.77 -11.52
C SER A 30 12.16 14.76 -12.64
N GLU A 31 12.01 15.23 -13.87
CA GLU A 31 11.63 14.46 -15.07
C GLU A 31 12.44 13.17 -15.32
N SER A 32 13.63 13.03 -14.75
CA SER A 32 14.53 11.91 -15.07
C SER A 32 14.34 10.64 -14.27
N GLN A 33 13.43 10.61 -13.28
CA GLN A 33 13.22 9.47 -12.37
C GLN A 33 11.76 9.02 -12.27
N GLU A 34 10.84 9.69 -12.95
CA GLU A 34 9.41 9.37 -12.93
C GLU A 34 9.05 8.22 -13.87
N PRO A 35 8.10 7.35 -13.48
CA PRO A 35 7.40 6.46 -14.42
C PRO A 35 6.77 7.25 -15.56
N GLU A 36 6.67 6.64 -16.75
CA GLU A 36 6.20 7.29 -17.97
C GLU A 36 4.83 7.98 -17.83
N TYR A 37 3.92 7.40 -17.03
CA TYR A 37 2.60 7.99 -16.78
C TYR A 37 2.64 9.29 -15.96
N LEU A 38 3.68 9.49 -15.12
CA LEU A 38 3.88 10.72 -14.36
C LEU A 38 4.53 11.81 -15.23
N GLN A 39 5.32 11.45 -16.24
CA GLN A 39 5.97 12.39 -17.16
C GLN A 39 4.97 13.11 -18.10
N GLN A 40 3.79 12.51 -18.31
CA GLN A 40 2.74 13.10 -19.17
C GLN A 40 1.92 14.17 -18.46
N GLN A 41 2.06 14.34 -17.15
CA GLN A 41 1.39 15.41 -16.41
C GLN A 41 2.29 16.64 -16.33
N THR A 42 1.73 17.78 -16.67
CA THR A 42 2.40 19.08 -16.81
C THR A 42 3.36 19.37 -15.65
N VAL A 43 4.62 19.57 -15.97
CA VAL A 43 5.73 19.98 -15.12
C VAL A 43 5.34 21.13 -14.17
N ASN A 44 5.58 20.96 -12.86
CA ASN A 44 5.44 21.94 -11.76
C ASN A 44 4.20 21.87 -10.86
N GLN A 45 3.51 20.73 -10.73
CA GLN A 45 2.59 20.59 -9.61
C GLN A 45 3.28 19.84 -8.45
N MET A 46 3.35 20.49 -7.28
CA MET A 46 3.74 19.84 -6.03
C MET A 46 2.68 18.79 -5.65
N ARG A 47 3.09 17.52 -5.50
CA ARG A 47 2.21 16.41 -5.14
C ARG A 47 2.62 15.82 -3.79
N SER A 48 1.66 15.49 -2.97
CA SER A 48 1.94 14.75 -1.72
C SER A 48 2.21 13.26 -2.01
N GLY A 49 2.88 12.59 -1.09
CA GLY A 49 3.08 11.14 -1.19
C GLY A 49 1.75 10.37 -1.28
N SER A 50 0.68 10.84 -0.62
CA SER A 50 -0.65 10.25 -0.73
C SER A 50 -1.21 10.38 -2.15
N GLN A 51 -1.04 11.53 -2.80
CA GLN A 51 -1.47 11.73 -4.19
C GLN A 51 -0.69 10.83 -5.15
N LEU A 52 0.63 10.73 -4.99
CA LEU A 52 1.46 9.84 -5.82
C LEU A 52 1.03 8.37 -5.68
N LEU A 53 0.72 7.91 -4.46
CA LEU A 53 0.25 6.55 -4.26
C LEU A 53 -1.11 6.31 -4.91
N VAL A 54 -2.06 7.23 -4.76
CA VAL A 54 -3.40 7.10 -5.39
C VAL A 54 -3.28 7.12 -6.91
N GLU A 55 -2.46 7.99 -7.48
CA GLU A 55 -2.18 8.02 -8.92
C GLU A 55 -1.56 6.70 -9.41
N ALA A 56 -0.60 6.15 -8.68
CA ALA A 56 -0.01 4.84 -9.01
C ALA A 56 -1.04 3.73 -8.98
N LEU A 57 -1.91 3.68 -7.97
CA LEU A 57 -2.99 2.69 -7.88
C LEU A 57 -4.02 2.84 -9.01
N GLN A 58 -4.33 4.07 -9.42
CA GLN A 58 -5.21 4.33 -10.57
C GLN A 58 -4.58 3.85 -11.88
N HIS A 59 -3.27 4.08 -12.04
CA HIS A 59 -2.53 3.61 -13.21
C HIS A 59 -2.49 2.07 -13.32
N GLU A 60 -2.49 1.38 -12.18
CA GLU A 60 -2.55 -0.08 -12.09
C GLU A 60 -4.00 -0.63 -12.14
N ASP A 61 -4.97 0.19 -12.58
CA ASP A 61 -6.38 -0.19 -12.71
C ASP A 61 -7.00 -0.76 -11.43
N VAL A 62 -6.63 -0.19 -10.27
CA VAL A 62 -7.20 -0.56 -8.97
C VAL A 62 -8.57 0.08 -8.81
N ASP A 63 -9.63 -0.73 -8.79
CA ASP A 63 -11.01 -0.28 -8.62
C ASP A 63 -11.40 -0.10 -7.15
N PHE A 64 -10.86 -0.96 -6.29
CA PHE A 64 -11.25 -1.05 -4.88
C PHE A 64 -10.04 -1.15 -3.97
N ILE A 65 -10.11 -0.47 -2.83
CA ILE A 65 -9.27 -0.73 -1.67
C ILE A 65 -10.13 -1.24 -0.52
N PHE A 66 -9.59 -2.17 0.25
CA PHE A 66 -10.20 -2.69 1.47
C PHE A 66 -9.40 -2.17 2.66
N GLY A 67 -10.06 -1.72 3.72
CA GLY A 67 -9.27 -1.23 4.83
C GLY A 67 -10.06 -0.69 5.99
N TYR A 68 -9.30 -0.22 6.99
CA TYR A 68 -9.79 0.47 8.16
C TYR A 68 -8.88 1.65 8.47
N PRO A 69 -9.41 2.89 8.45
CA PRO A 69 -8.60 4.09 8.65
C PRO A 69 -8.09 4.19 10.08
N GLY A 70 -6.91 4.79 10.23
CA GLY A 70 -6.32 5.15 11.51
C GLY A 70 -5.30 6.26 11.34
N GLY A 71 -4.80 6.81 12.43
CA GLY A 71 -4.06 8.08 12.46
C GLY A 71 -2.92 8.21 11.45
N ALA A 72 -2.16 7.13 11.20
CA ALA A 72 -1.01 7.18 10.31
C ALA A 72 -1.37 7.23 8.82
N VAL A 73 -2.62 6.90 8.45
CA VAL A 73 -3.08 6.84 7.04
C VAL A 73 -4.21 7.81 6.72
N LEU A 74 -4.58 8.70 7.65
CA LEU A 74 -5.64 9.68 7.40
C LEU A 74 -5.40 10.53 6.16
N PRO A 75 -4.19 11.07 5.88
CA PRO A 75 -3.95 11.85 4.67
C PRO A 75 -4.16 11.04 3.38
N LEU A 76 -3.89 9.74 3.43
CA LEU A 76 -4.13 8.84 2.29
C LEU A 76 -5.63 8.61 2.10
N TYR A 77 -6.38 8.41 3.18
CA TYR A 77 -7.84 8.25 3.11
C TYR A 77 -8.55 9.52 2.64
N ASP A 78 -8.06 10.72 3.00
CA ASP A 78 -8.55 11.98 2.45
C ASP A 78 -8.37 12.03 0.92
N THR A 79 -7.22 11.59 0.42
CA THR A 79 -6.96 11.54 -1.02
C THR A 79 -7.86 10.52 -1.74
N PHE A 80 -8.16 9.37 -1.12
CA PHE A 80 -9.12 8.42 -1.68
C PHE A 80 -10.54 8.96 -1.75
N TYR A 81 -10.94 9.80 -0.79
CA TYR A 81 -12.28 10.40 -0.75
C TYR A 81 -12.56 11.24 -1.99
N ASP A 82 -11.59 11.99 -2.45
CA ASP A 82 -11.68 12.83 -3.66
C ASP A 82 -11.39 12.05 -4.96
N GLY A 83 -10.94 10.80 -4.85
CA GLY A 83 -10.49 9.97 -5.96
C GLY A 83 -11.56 9.07 -6.56
N GLN A 84 -11.18 8.31 -7.60
CA GLN A 84 -12.04 7.35 -8.29
C GLN A 84 -12.00 5.94 -7.67
N ILE A 85 -11.01 5.65 -6.82
CA ILE A 85 -10.86 4.35 -6.18
C ILE A 85 -11.87 4.22 -5.05
N LYS A 86 -12.68 3.17 -5.08
CA LYS A 86 -13.70 2.92 -4.08
C LYS A 86 -13.13 2.28 -2.83
N HIS A 87 -13.41 2.85 -1.67
CA HIS A 87 -13.03 2.28 -0.39
C HIS A 87 -14.14 1.39 0.16
N ILE A 88 -13.79 0.13 0.45
CA ILE A 88 -14.62 -0.83 1.17
C ILE A 88 -14.20 -0.84 2.64
N LEU A 89 -14.96 -0.16 3.46
CA LEU A 89 -14.71 -0.07 4.90
C LEU A 89 -15.01 -1.40 5.59
N ALA A 90 -13.99 -2.00 6.20
CA ALA A 90 -14.14 -3.11 7.14
C ALA A 90 -14.21 -2.59 8.58
N ARG A 91 -14.64 -3.43 9.50
CA ARG A 91 -14.69 -3.11 10.95
C ARG A 91 -13.51 -3.68 11.72
N HIS A 92 -12.63 -4.40 11.04
CA HIS A 92 -11.39 -4.98 11.54
C HIS A 92 -10.45 -5.24 10.37
N GLU A 93 -9.17 -5.03 10.54
CA GLU A 93 -8.17 -5.12 9.47
C GLU A 93 -8.01 -6.55 8.93
N GLN A 94 -8.13 -7.55 9.78
CA GLN A 94 -8.19 -8.96 9.35
C GLN A 94 -9.35 -9.18 8.37
N GLY A 95 -10.54 -8.65 8.69
CA GLY A 95 -11.69 -8.75 7.80
C GLY A 95 -11.49 -8.01 6.48
N ALA A 96 -10.79 -6.86 6.50
CA ALA A 96 -10.41 -6.15 5.28
C ALA A 96 -9.50 -7.00 4.39
N THR A 97 -8.52 -7.67 5.00
CA THR A 97 -7.54 -8.49 4.29
C THR A 97 -8.24 -9.72 3.67
N HIS A 98 -9.05 -10.45 4.44
CA HIS A 98 -9.84 -11.58 3.90
C HIS A 98 -10.84 -11.15 2.82
N ALA A 99 -11.44 -9.95 2.92
CA ALA A 99 -12.30 -9.44 1.85
C ALA A 99 -11.51 -9.16 0.56
N ALA A 100 -10.29 -8.62 0.68
CA ALA A 100 -9.40 -8.41 -0.46
C ALA A 100 -8.95 -9.74 -1.10
N GLU A 101 -8.70 -10.77 -0.30
CA GLU A 101 -8.42 -12.14 -0.78
C GLU A 101 -9.61 -12.71 -1.57
N GLY A 102 -10.81 -12.59 -0.99
CA GLY A 102 -12.04 -13.02 -1.67
C GLY A 102 -12.23 -12.30 -2.99
N TYR A 103 -11.97 -10.99 -3.03
CA TYR A 103 -11.99 -10.21 -4.27
C TYR A 103 -10.95 -10.73 -5.28
N ALA A 104 -9.71 -10.94 -4.86
CA ALA A 104 -8.66 -11.45 -5.72
C ALA A 104 -9.02 -12.84 -6.30
N ARG A 105 -9.55 -13.72 -5.47
CA ARG A 105 -9.96 -15.09 -5.85
C ARG A 105 -11.05 -15.10 -6.93
N VAL A 106 -12.04 -14.23 -6.82
CA VAL A 106 -13.19 -14.25 -7.74
C VAL A 106 -13.03 -13.38 -8.96
N SER A 107 -12.25 -12.29 -8.86
CA SER A 107 -12.04 -11.35 -9.96
C SER A 107 -10.80 -11.65 -10.81
N GLY A 108 -9.84 -12.38 -10.24
CA GLY A 108 -8.51 -12.55 -10.86
C GLY A 108 -7.63 -11.30 -10.81
N LYS A 109 -8.10 -10.23 -10.14
CA LYS A 109 -7.35 -8.98 -9.93
C LYS A 109 -6.63 -9.02 -8.57
N THR A 110 -5.61 -8.18 -8.40
CA THR A 110 -4.92 -8.02 -7.12
C THR A 110 -5.84 -7.36 -6.08
N GLY A 111 -5.93 -7.97 -4.90
CA GLY A 111 -6.56 -7.34 -3.75
C GLY A 111 -5.66 -6.26 -3.15
N VAL A 112 -6.21 -5.09 -2.86
CA VAL A 112 -5.45 -3.98 -2.27
C VAL A 112 -6.02 -3.62 -0.90
N VAL A 113 -5.16 -3.62 0.11
CA VAL A 113 -5.53 -3.35 1.51
C VAL A 113 -4.78 -2.12 2.01
N VAL A 114 -5.48 -1.25 2.74
CA VAL A 114 -4.88 -0.07 3.38
C VAL A 114 -5.26 -0.04 4.86
N VAL A 115 -4.25 -0.12 5.72
CA VAL A 115 -4.43 -0.17 7.18
C VAL A 115 -3.45 0.77 7.89
N THR A 116 -3.76 1.15 9.12
CA THR A 116 -2.88 2.02 9.90
C THR A 116 -1.63 1.28 10.43
N SER A 117 -0.73 2.02 11.06
CA SER A 117 0.49 1.48 11.69
C SER A 117 0.19 0.56 12.88
N GLY A 118 1.21 -0.13 13.34
CA GLY A 118 1.19 -0.92 14.58
C GLY A 118 0.03 -1.91 14.64
N PRO A 119 -0.96 -1.69 15.55
CA PRO A 119 -2.06 -2.64 15.73
C PRO A 119 -2.90 -2.85 14.48
N GLY A 120 -3.07 -1.85 13.61
CA GLY A 120 -3.78 -2.03 12.35
C GLY A 120 -3.04 -2.95 11.40
N ALA A 121 -1.73 -2.75 11.27
CA ALA A 121 -0.89 -3.59 10.43
C ALA A 121 -0.75 -5.02 10.97
N THR A 122 -0.58 -5.19 12.29
CA THR A 122 -0.47 -6.52 12.90
C THR A 122 -1.79 -7.30 12.82
N ASN A 123 -2.94 -6.64 12.86
CA ASN A 123 -4.24 -7.27 12.64
C ASN A 123 -4.43 -7.82 11.22
N ALA A 124 -3.70 -7.31 10.23
CA ALA A 124 -3.74 -7.80 8.86
C ALA A 124 -2.94 -9.11 8.64
N ILE A 125 -2.04 -9.48 9.56
CA ILE A 125 -1.09 -10.60 9.39
C ILE A 125 -1.79 -11.92 9.11
N THR A 126 -2.93 -12.19 9.75
CA THR A 126 -3.68 -13.44 9.51
C THR A 126 -4.08 -13.58 8.04
N GLY A 127 -4.70 -12.53 7.47
CA GLY A 127 -5.09 -12.56 6.06
C GLY A 127 -3.88 -12.57 5.12
N ILE A 128 -2.80 -11.85 5.44
CA ILE A 128 -1.55 -11.92 4.66
C ILE A 128 -1.03 -13.36 4.62
N THR A 129 -1.06 -14.07 5.76
CA THR A 129 -0.62 -15.46 5.85
C THR A 129 -1.51 -16.39 5.03
N ASP A 130 -2.82 -16.17 5.06
CA ASP A 130 -3.80 -16.94 4.30
C ASP A 130 -3.61 -16.74 2.78
N ALA A 131 -3.51 -15.48 2.34
CA ALA A 131 -3.22 -15.15 0.95
C ALA A 131 -1.91 -15.78 0.46
N HIS A 132 -0.86 -15.78 1.31
CA HIS A 132 0.41 -16.43 1.00
C HIS A 132 0.23 -17.94 0.81
N SER A 133 -0.49 -18.59 1.72
CA SER A 133 -0.73 -20.04 1.68
C SER A 133 -1.54 -20.46 0.45
N ASP A 134 -2.51 -19.64 0.08
CA ASP A 134 -3.42 -19.89 -1.06
C ASP A 134 -2.89 -19.31 -2.38
N SER A 135 -1.71 -18.70 -2.37
CA SER A 135 -1.09 -18.08 -3.56
C SER A 135 -1.99 -17.01 -4.22
N LEU A 136 -2.67 -16.20 -3.41
CA LEU A 136 -3.52 -15.12 -3.89
C LEU A 136 -2.74 -13.82 -4.05
N PRO A 137 -2.98 -13.05 -5.12
CA PRO A 137 -2.32 -11.76 -5.30
C PRO A 137 -2.92 -10.72 -4.35
N LEU A 138 -2.09 -10.23 -3.43
CA LEU A 138 -2.47 -9.24 -2.42
C LEU A 138 -1.36 -8.20 -2.26
N VAL A 139 -1.75 -6.93 -2.21
CA VAL A 139 -0.88 -5.80 -1.86
C VAL A 139 -1.44 -5.13 -0.62
N VAL A 140 -0.60 -4.97 0.41
CA VAL A 140 -1.02 -4.37 1.67
C VAL A 140 -0.18 -3.13 1.96
N PHE A 141 -0.81 -1.98 2.02
CA PHE A 141 -0.22 -0.72 2.47
C PHE A 141 -0.50 -0.53 3.94
N THR A 142 0.56 -0.41 4.73
CA THR A 142 0.45 -0.14 6.16
C THR A 142 0.98 1.25 6.47
N GLY A 143 0.30 1.98 7.32
CA GLY A 143 0.86 3.17 7.93
C GLY A 143 2.13 2.86 8.72
N GLN A 144 2.96 3.87 8.92
CA GLN A 144 4.14 3.81 9.78
C GLN A 144 4.18 5.08 10.64
N VAL A 145 4.92 5.02 11.74
CA VAL A 145 5.25 6.21 12.52
C VAL A 145 6.13 7.16 11.70
N ALA A 146 6.19 8.42 12.10
CA ALA A 146 7.06 9.40 11.45
C ALA A 146 8.51 8.90 11.37
N THR A 147 9.19 9.17 10.25
CA THR A 147 10.55 8.67 9.95
C THR A 147 11.56 8.82 11.11
N PRO A 148 11.61 9.95 11.85
CA PRO A 148 12.51 10.08 13.01
C PRO A 148 12.16 9.17 14.19
N GLY A 149 10.95 8.62 14.22
CA GLY A 149 10.45 7.71 15.27
C GLY A 149 10.68 6.24 14.99
N ILE A 150 11.01 5.88 13.75
CA ILE A 150 11.20 4.48 13.34
C ILE A 150 12.35 3.83 14.12
N GLY A 151 12.08 2.66 14.70
CA GLY A 151 13.02 1.91 15.52
C GLY A 151 13.23 2.45 16.93
N LYS A 152 12.30 3.28 17.43
CA LYS A 152 12.36 3.90 18.75
C LYS A 152 11.19 3.53 19.66
N ASP A 153 10.45 2.48 19.33
CA ASP A 153 9.23 2.06 20.04
C ASP A 153 8.22 3.20 20.17
N ALA A 154 8.04 3.97 19.10
CA ALA A 154 7.10 5.06 19.05
C ALA A 154 5.65 4.56 19.18
N PHE A 155 4.71 5.45 19.53
CA PHE A 155 3.31 5.07 19.69
C PHE A 155 2.75 4.42 18.43
N GLN A 156 2.20 3.22 18.58
CA GLN A 156 1.71 2.39 17.48
C GLN A 156 2.78 2.05 16.42
N GLU A 157 4.02 1.89 16.82
CA GLU A 157 5.06 1.28 15.99
C GLU A 157 5.03 -0.24 16.16
N ALA A 158 5.30 -0.95 15.07
CA ALA A 158 5.59 -2.39 15.08
C ALA A 158 6.59 -2.71 13.97
N ASP A 159 7.47 -3.67 14.20
CA ASP A 159 8.43 -4.14 13.19
C ASP A 159 7.73 -5.06 12.17
N LEU A 160 6.92 -4.46 11.32
CA LEU A 160 6.14 -5.16 10.30
C LEU A 160 7.02 -5.89 9.29
N LEU A 161 8.21 -5.35 8.96
CA LEU A 161 9.12 -6.01 8.03
C LEU A 161 9.55 -7.37 8.55
N SER A 162 10.00 -7.44 9.80
CA SER A 162 10.40 -8.71 10.41
C SER A 162 9.22 -9.68 10.56
N MET A 163 8.04 -9.18 10.94
CA MET A 163 6.85 -10.02 11.12
C MET A 163 6.34 -10.60 9.81
N THR A 164 6.43 -9.88 8.70
CA THR A 164 5.83 -10.28 7.43
C THR A 164 6.80 -10.88 6.42
N THR A 165 8.10 -10.75 6.63
CA THR A 165 9.13 -11.36 5.76
C THR A 165 8.88 -12.84 5.46
N PRO A 166 8.53 -13.72 6.42
CA PRO A 166 8.34 -15.14 6.14
C PRO A 166 7.02 -15.46 5.41
N ILE A 167 6.09 -14.51 5.32
CA ILE A 167 4.75 -14.69 4.75
C ILE A 167 4.44 -13.78 3.57
N THR A 168 5.47 -13.13 3.02
CA THR A 168 5.32 -12.24 1.87
C THR A 168 6.40 -12.52 0.84
N LYS A 169 6.11 -12.26 -0.41
CA LYS A 169 7.10 -12.36 -1.49
C LYS A 169 8.09 -11.20 -1.42
N GLN A 170 7.63 -10.02 -1.00
CA GLN A 170 8.44 -8.82 -0.95
C GLN A 170 7.89 -7.82 0.06
N ASN A 171 8.79 -7.14 0.77
CA ASN A 171 8.49 -6.09 1.73
C ASN A 171 9.32 -4.86 1.44
N TYR A 172 8.70 -3.70 1.58
CA TYR A 172 9.38 -2.41 1.47
C TYR A 172 8.99 -1.49 2.62
N GLN A 173 9.96 -0.75 3.13
CA GLN A 173 9.71 0.41 3.99
C GLN A 173 10.07 1.67 3.22
N ILE A 174 9.07 2.40 2.77
CA ILE A 174 9.26 3.67 2.08
C ILE A 174 9.58 4.75 3.12
N LYS A 175 10.71 5.43 2.95
CA LYS A 175 11.20 6.50 3.84
C LYS A 175 11.19 7.87 3.17
N ASN A 176 11.21 7.92 1.85
CA ASN A 176 11.21 9.14 1.07
C ASN A 176 10.07 9.11 0.05
N VAL A 177 9.48 10.26 -0.22
CA VAL A 177 8.34 10.39 -1.16
C VAL A 177 8.74 9.94 -2.57
N GLU A 178 9.98 10.17 -2.97
CA GLU A 178 10.55 9.80 -4.27
C GLU A 178 10.60 8.29 -4.50
N ASP A 179 10.47 7.50 -3.44
CA ASP A 179 10.50 6.04 -3.53
C ASP A 179 9.11 5.43 -3.78
N ILE A 180 8.02 6.22 -3.66
CA ILE A 180 6.65 5.74 -3.84
C ILE A 180 6.38 5.26 -5.28
N PRO A 181 6.81 5.95 -6.35
CA PRO A 181 6.54 5.52 -7.72
C PRO A 181 7.44 4.38 -8.23
N LYS A 182 8.43 3.95 -7.44
CA LYS A 182 9.41 2.91 -7.84
C LYS A 182 8.93 1.52 -7.52
#